data_13aae0da449567210cb9ef2ba12ebb56
#
_entry.id   13aae0da449567210cb9ef2ba12ebb56
#
_cell.length_a   1.000
_cell.length_b   1.000
_cell.length_c   1.000
_cell.angle_alpha   90.00
_cell.angle_beta   90.00
_cell.angle_gamma   90.00
#
_symmetry.space_group_name_H-M   'P 1'
#
loop_
_entity.id
_entity.type
_entity.pdbx_description
1 polymer ?
#
loop_
_entity_poly.entity_id
_entity_poly.type
_entity_poly.pdbx_seq_one_letter_code
_entity_poly.pdbx_strand_id
1 'polypeptide(L)'
;MLDKVVIANRGEIALRILRACHELGIKTVAVHSTADSNLKHVLLADESVCIGPPESANSYLNVPSIISAAEVTDAMAIHPGYGFLSENGDFAEKVEESGYIFIGPNPETIRSMGNKMAAIEIAKAAGINCIPGSDGPLGKNQEEIYEIADKIGYPVLVKAAAGGGGKGVRIAHTKANLQHAIGLAKSEAKAAFGDDAVYMEKLLEQPRHIEFQMLADVHGNVICLGDRDCSMQRNWQKILEEAPAIGITAEQREDMTQKCITLCQQIGYRSAGTLEFLFENGEFYFIEMNARLQVEHPVTEMITGIDVVKEQIRVAMELPLSVKQEEITHKGHAIECRINAEDPKTFIPSPGTVTLWHPPGGPGIRVDSHLYTGYEVPPYYDSMIAKVIAHANTRESAINRMRVALSEMVIEGIKTNKDLQIEIMQHDAFHRGKTDTNYLENRLGL
;
A
#
# COMPACT_ATOMS: atom_id res chain seq x y z
N MET A 1 7.10 -28.05 -7.78
CA MET A 1 7.31 -26.93 -8.76
C MET A 1 5.93 -26.33 -8.99
N LEU A 2 5.78 -25.04 -9.00
CA LEU A 2 4.49 -24.36 -9.18
C LEU A 2 4.23 -24.21 -10.69
N ASP A 3 3.20 -24.85 -11.20
CA ASP A 3 2.95 -24.88 -12.64
C ASP A 3 1.93 -23.84 -13.11
N LYS A 4 0.95 -23.49 -12.26
CA LYS A 4 -0.14 -22.58 -12.64
C LYS A 4 -0.65 -21.78 -11.44
N VAL A 5 -0.87 -20.46 -11.62
CA VAL A 5 -1.29 -19.50 -10.61
C VAL A 5 -2.57 -18.76 -11.05
N VAL A 6 -3.57 -18.73 -10.20
CA VAL A 6 -4.72 -17.80 -10.33
C VAL A 6 -4.30 -16.42 -9.84
N ILE A 7 -4.50 -15.41 -10.66
CA ILE A 7 -4.30 -14.00 -10.31
C ILE A 7 -5.64 -13.45 -9.83
N ALA A 8 -5.83 -13.41 -8.50
CA ALA A 8 -7.08 -12.97 -7.87
C ALA A 8 -7.11 -11.43 -7.69
N ASN A 9 -6.85 -10.72 -8.78
CA ASN A 9 -6.83 -9.26 -8.82
C ASN A 9 -7.09 -8.75 -10.25
N ARG A 10 -7.06 -7.42 -10.42
CA ARG A 10 -7.30 -6.73 -11.69
C ARG A 10 -6.28 -5.61 -11.92
N GLY A 11 -6.38 -4.95 -13.07
CA GLY A 11 -5.63 -3.74 -13.35
C GLY A 11 -4.14 -3.98 -13.55
N GLU A 12 -3.32 -2.99 -13.17
CA GLU A 12 -1.89 -3.04 -13.39
C GLU A 12 -1.21 -4.13 -12.55
N ILE A 13 -1.69 -4.38 -11.31
CA ILE A 13 -1.09 -5.39 -10.44
C ILE A 13 -1.31 -6.81 -10.98
N ALA A 14 -2.49 -7.10 -11.55
CA ALA A 14 -2.72 -8.39 -12.18
C ALA A 14 -1.77 -8.61 -13.35
N LEU A 15 -1.52 -7.57 -14.15
CA LEU A 15 -0.53 -7.62 -15.24
C LEU A 15 0.90 -7.75 -14.71
N ARG A 16 1.24 -7.10 -13.59
CA ARG A 16 2.55 -7.22 -12.92
C ARG A 16 2.82 -8.65 -12.45
N ILE A 17 1.83 -9.28 -11.82
CA ILE A 17 1.92 -10.67 -11.36
C ILE A 17 2.04 -11.61 -12.55
N LEU A 18 1.24 -11.42 -13.59
CA LEU A 18 1.31 -12.21 -14.83
C LEU A 18 2.71 -12.21 -15.40
N ARG A 19 3.34 -11.04 -15.52
CA ARG A 19 4.72 -10.91 -16.02
C ARG A 19 5.71 -11.69 -15.17
N ALA A 20 5.61 -11.58 -13.83
CA ALA A 20 6.49 -12.33 -12.92
C ALA A 20 6.32 -13.85 -13.07
N CYS A 21 5.08 -14.34 -13.17
CA CYS A 21 4.79 -15.75 -13.41
C CYS A 21 5.39 -16.23 -14.73
N HIS A 22 5.14 -15.51 -15.82
CA HIS A 22 5.66 -15.89 -17.15
C HIS A 22 7.19 -15.90 -17.20
N GLU A 23 7.86 -14.93 -16.55
CA GLU A 23 9.33 -14.92 -16.45
C GLU A 23 9.90 -16.07 -15.60
N LEU A 24 9.09 -16.65 -14.72
CA LEU A 24 9.42 -17.85 -13.95
C LEU A 24 8.97 -19.15 -14.65
N GLY A 25 8.39 -19.06 -15.85
CA GLY A 25 7.86 -20.21 -16.59
C GLY A 25 6.58 -20.80 -16.02
N ILE A 26 5.83 -20.02 -15.23
CA ILE A 26 4.59 -20.43 -14.56
C ILE A 26 3.40 -19.93 -15.40
N LYS A 27 2.44 -20.82 -15.67
CA LYS A 27 1.18 -20.47 -16.35
C LYS A 27 0.28 -19.63 -15.46
N THR A 28 -0.57 -18.83 -16.08
CA THR A 28 -1.46 -17.89 -15.39
C THR A 28 -2.92 -18.09 -15.73
N VAL A 29 -3.76 -17.96 -14.74
CA VAL A 29 -5.22 -17.87 -14.88
C VAL A 29 -5.64 -16.47 -14.44
N ALA A 30 -6.17 -15.67 -15.35
CA ALA A 30 -6.74 -14.37 -15.04
C ALA A 30 -8.20 -14.54 -14.60
N VAL A 31 -8.55 -14.13 -13.37
CA VAL A 31 -9.97 -13.95 -13.05
C VAL A 31 -10.39 -12.54 -13.43
N HIS A 32 -11.66 -12.39 -13.84
CA HIS A 32 -12.20 -11.09 -14.21
C HIS A 32 -13.71 -11.01 -13.97
N SER A 33 -14.21 -9.80 -13.69
CA SER A 33 -15.63 -9.52 -13.78
C SER A 33 -16.06 -9.36 -15.24
N THR A 34 -17.37 -9.29 -15.50
CA THR A 34 -17.87 -9.04 -16.86
C THR A 34 -17.41 -7.68 -17.43
N ALA A 35 -17.17 -6.66 -16.57
CA ALA A 35 -16.67 -5.35 -17.00
C ALA A 35 -15.18 -5.37 -17.38
N ASP A 36 -14.41 -6.33 -16.90
CA ASP A 36 -12.96 -6.41 -17.07
C ASP A 36 -12.52 -7.46 -18.11
N SER A 37 -13.45 -8.00 -18.90
CA SER A 37 -13.15 -9.06 -19.90
C SER A 37 -12.08 -8.67 -20.93
N ASN A 38 -11.91 -7.36 -21.15
CA ASN A 38 -10.93 -6.80 -22.09
C ASN A 38 -9.67 -6.26 -21.40
N LEU A 39 -9.47 -6.50 -20.10
CA LEU A 39 -8.24 -6.10 -19.42
C LEU A 39 -7.02 -6.81 -20.00
N LYS A 40 -5.93 -6.09 -20.05
CA LYS A 40 -4.69 -6.55 -20.71
C LYS A 40 -4.18 -7.87 -20.12
N HIS A 41 -4.28 -8.08 -18.80
CA HIS A 41 -3.88 -9.34 -18.19
C HIS A 41 -4.81 -10.51 -18.58
N VAL A 42 -6.11 -10.25 -18.81
CA VAL A 42 -7.07 -11.27 -19.28
C VAL A 42 -6.74 -11.70 -20.70
N LEU A 43 -6.34 -10.75 -21.56
CA LEU A 43 -5.96 -11.02 -22.95
C LEU A 43 -4.62 -11.74 -23.07
N LEU A 44 -3.73 -11.66 -22.08
CA LEU A 44 -2.37 -12.20 -22.10
C LEU A 44 -2.19 -13.45 -21.24
N ALA A 45 -3.13 -13.76 -20.36
CA ALA A 45 -3.06 -14.97 -19.54
C ALA A 45 -3.23 -16.24 -20.37
N ASP A 46 -2.70 -17.36 -19.89
CA ASP A 46 -2.86 -18.67 -20.53
C ASP A 46 -4.33 -19.13 -20.51
N GLU A 47 -5.03 -18.81 -19.42
CA GLU A 47 -6.46 -19.08 -19.24
C GLU A 47 -7.14 -17.89 -18.55
N SER A 48 -8.46 -17.76 -18.72
CA SER A 48 -9.23 -16.74 -18.02
C SER A 48 -10.59 -17.29 -17.57
N VAL A 49 -11.08 -16.80 -16.41
CA VAL A 49 -12.36 -17.21 -15.83
C VAL A 49 -13.14 -15.95 -15.42
N CYS A 50 -14.35 -15.82 -15.92
CA CYS A 50 -15.28 -14.79 -15.46
C CYS A 50 -15.85 -15.20 -14.10
N ILE A 51 -15.63 -14.39 -13.06
CA ILE A 51 -16.02 -14.68 -11.67
C ILE A 51 -17.26 -13.94 -11.22
N GLY A 52 -17.91 -13.17 -12.09
CA GLY A 52 -19.17 -12.50 -11.76
C GLY A 52 -19.38 -11.15 -12.46
N PRO A 53 -20.41 -10.40 -12.02
CA PRO A 53 -20.76 -9.08 -12.55
C PRO A 53 -19.73 -8.01 -12.11
N PRO A 54 -19.89 -6.72 -12.55
CA PRO A 54 -18.92 -5.67 -12.27
C PRO A 54 -18.69 -5.36 -10.79
N GLU A 55 -19.74 -5.49 -9.96
CA GLU A 55 -19.67 -5.16 -8.53
C GLU A 55 -18.66 -6.07 -7.81
N SER A 56 -17.70 -5.47 -7.12
CA SER A 56 -16.61 -6.19 -6.44
C SER A 56 -17.12 -7.24 -5.45
N ALA A 57 -18.21 -6.96 -4.74
CA ALA A 57 -18.81 -7.89 -3.78
C ALA A 57 -19.27 -9.21 -4.44
N ASN A 58 -19.66 -9.17 -5.71
CA ASN A 58 -20.16 -10.29 -6.47
C ASN A 58 -19.11 -10.93 -7.40
N SER A 59 -17.87 -10.40 -7.38
CA SER A 59 -16.77 -10.86 -8.24
C SER A 59 -15.44 -10.96 -7.47
N TYR A 60 -14.63 -9.91 -7.42
CA TYR A 60 -13.30 -9.92 -6.80
C TYR A 60 -13.30 -10.14 -5.28
N LEU A 61 -14.41 -9.92 -4.59
CA LEU A 61 -14.60 -10.25 -3.17
C LEU A 61 -15.39 -11.54 -2.94
N ASN A 62 -15.76 -12.24 -4.02
CA ASN A 62 -16.49 -13.50 -3.94
C ASN A 62 -15.52 -14.67 -3.82
N VAL A 63 -15.21 -15.07 -2.58
CA VAL A 63 -14.28 -16.16 -2.27
C VAL A 63 -14.63 -17.47 -2.98
N PRO A 64 -15.90 -17.97 -2.95
CA PRO A 64 -16.27 -19.18 -3.66
C PRO A 64 -15.96 -19.14 -5.16
N SER A 65 -16.23 -18.01 -5.84
CA SER A 65 -15.98 -17.88 -7.29
C SER A 65 -14.49 -17.92 -7.61
N ILE A 66 -13.63 -17.35 -6.76
CA ILE A 66 -12.18 -17.37 -6.94
C ILE A 66 -11.62 -18.78 -6.73
N ILE A 67 -12.07 -19.49 -5.69
CA ILE A 67 -11.67 -20.89 -5.43
C ILE A 67 -12.14 -21.82 -6.56
N SER A 68 -13.38 -21.64 -7.02
CA SER A 68 -13.88 -22.42 -8.17
C SER A 68 -13.07 -22.15 -9.44
N ALA A 69 -12.59 -20.91 -9.66
CA ALA A 69 -11.70 -20.63 -10.78
C ALA A 69 -10.39 -21.40 -10.69
N ALA A 70 -9.82 -21.56 -9.49
CA ALA A 70 -8.64 -22.40 -9.29
C ALA A 70 -8.93 -23.89 -9.55
N GLU A 71 -10.08 -24.38 -9.12
CA GLU A 71 -10.49 -25.78 -9.30
C GLU A 71 -10.69 -26.12 -10.78
N VAL A 72 -11.46 -25.33 -11.52
CA VAL A 72 -11.79 -25.64 -12.93
C VAL A 72 -10.62 -25.48 -13.88
N THR A 73 -9.56 -24.81 -13.44
CA THR A 73 -8.33 -24.59 -14.23
C THR A 73 -7.15 -25.45 -13.76
N ASP A 74 -7.35 -26.30 -12.77
CA ASP A 74 -6.26 -27.08 -12.13
C ASP A 74 -5.08 -26.21 -11.70
N ALA A 75 -5.35 -25.01 -11.16
CA ALA A 75 -4.32 -24.14 -10.64
C ALA A 75 -3.81 -24.64 -9.28
N MET A 76 -2.54 -24.37 -8.97
CA MET A 76 -1.91 -24.80 -7.72
C MET A 76 -1.90 -23.72 -6.64
N ALA A 77 -1.93 -22.45 -7.05
CA ALA A 77 -1.80 -21.32 -6.13
C ALA A 77 -2.67 -20.15 -6.56
N ILE A 78 -2.91 -19.26 -5.59
CA ILE A 78 -3.67 -18.02 -5.77
C ILE A 78 -2.83 -16.85 -5.30
N HIS A 79 -2.61 -15.86 -6.17
CA HIS A 79 -1.93 -14.61 -5.84
C HIS A 79 -2.95 -13.48 -5.70
N PRO A 80 -3.14 -12.91 -4.50
CA PRO A 80 -4.17 -11.88 -4.25
C PRO A 80 -3.73 -10.47 -4.70
N GLY A 81 -2.46 -10.23 -4.98
CA GLY A 81 -1.91 -8.90 -5.25
C GLY A 81 -2.00 -7.97 -4.04
N TYR A 82 -2.62 -6.80 -4.22
CA TYR A 82 -2.97 -5.85 -3.16
C TYR A 82 -4.43 -5.39 -3.30
N GLY A 83 -5.03 -4.85 -2.22
CA GLY A 83 -6.46 -4.54 -2.17
C GLY A 83 -7.34 -5.81 -2.18
N PHE A 84 -8.63 -5.66 -2.40
CA PHE A 84 -9.61 -6.75 -2.39
C PHE A 84 -9.41 -7.72 -1.21
N LEU A 85 -9.05 -8.98 -1.50
CA LEU A 85 -8.89 -10.05 -0.50
C LEU A 85 -7.45 -10.25 -0.01
N SER A 86 -6.50 -9.40 -0.41
CA SER A 86 -5.07 -9.60 -0.09
C SER A 86 -4.74 -9.56 1.40
N GLU A 87 -5.54 -8.86 2.21
CA GLU A 87 -5.41 -8.77 3.68
C GLU A 87 -6.59 -9.44 4.40
N ASN A 88 -7.27 -10.37 3.73
CA ASN A 88 -8.34 -11.13 4.33
C ASN A 88 -7.82 -12.49 4.82
N GLY A 89 -7.64 -12.64 6.16
CA GLY A 89 -7.15 -13.86 6.77
C GLY A 89 -8.06 -15.06 6.56
N ASP A 90 -9.40 -14.86 6.50
CA ASP A 90 -10.36 -15.94 6.27
C ASP A 90 -10.31 -16.43 4.82
N PHE A 91 -10.02 -15.53 3.88
CA PHE A 91 -9.76 -15.92 2.49
C PHE A 91 -8.48 -16.74 2.37
N ALA A 92 -7.38 -16.28 2.99
CA ALA A 92 -6.11 -16.99 2.97
C ALA A 92 -6.25 -18.41 3.56
N GLU A 93 -6.93 -18.54 4.71
CA GLU A 93 -7.21 -19.82 5.34
C GLU A 93 -8.07 -20.71 4.43
N LYS A 94 -9.13 -20.14 3.81
CA LYS A 94 -10.00 -20.89 2.92
C LYS A 94 -9.30 -21.41 1.67
N VAL A 95 -8.35 -20.65 1.13
CA VAL A 95 -7.48 -21.08 0.02
C VAL A 95 -6.63 -22.29 0.46
N GLU A 96 -5.97 -22.20 1.62
CA GLU A 96 -5.12 -23.28 2.14
C GLU A 96 -5.94 -24.53 2.52
N GLU A 97 -7.09 -24.37 3.16
CA GLU A 97 -8.04 -25.48 3.46
C GLU A 97 -8.55 -26.18 2.18
N SER A 98 -8.67 -25.45 1.08
CA SER A 98 -9.09 -25.99 -0.22
C SER A 98 -7.95 -26.71 -0.96
N GLY A 99 -6.75 -26.77 -0.37
CA GLY A 99 -5.59 -27.47 -0.94
C GLY A 99 -4.76 -26.64 -1.90
N TYR A 100 -4.96 -25.31 -1.95
CA TYR A 100 -4.20 -24.38 -2.79
C TYR A 100 -3.15 -23.62 -1.96
N ILE A 101 -2.08 -23.18 -2.63
CA ILE A 101 -1.07 -22.32 -2.02
C ILE A 101 -1.58 -20.87 -2.04
N PHE A 102 -1.66 -20.21 -0.89
CA PHE A 102 -1.86 -18.77 -0.82
C PHE A 102 -0.52 -18.05 -0.96
N ILE A 103 -0.34 -17.23 -2.02
CA ILE A 103 0.88 -16.45 -2.22
C ILE A 103 0.80 -15.17 -1.38
N GLY A 104 1.21 -15.29 -0.14
CA GLY A 104 1.12 -14.24 0.87
C GLY A 104 1.51 -14.72 2.26
N PRO A 105 1.30 -13.89 3.29
CA PRO A 105 1.55 -14.26 4.68
C PRO A 105 0.56 -15.33 5.18
N ASN A 106 0.85 -15.88 6.36
CA ASN A 106 -0.04 -16.83 7.03
C ASN A 106 -1.37 -16.15 7.41
N PRO A 107 -2.51 -16.88 7.38
CA PRO A 107 -3.81 -16.34 7.77
C PRO A 107 -3.83 -15.68 9.16
N GLU A 108 -3.15 -16.30 10.12
CA GLU A 108 -3.02 -15.79 11.50
C GLU A 108 -2.23 -14.47 11.56
N THR A 109 -1.14 -14.37 10.78
CA THR A 109 -0.34 -13.14 10.67
C THR A 109 -1.16 -12.01 10.03
N ILE A 110 -1.94 -12.32 9.00
CA ILE A 110 -2.83 -11.33 8.38
C ILE A 110 -3.85 -10.80 9.41
N ARG A 111 -4.48 -11.69 10.19
CA ARG A 111 -5.45 -11.30 11.21
C ARG A 111 -4.83 -10.49 12.34
N SER A 112 -3.66 -10.90 12.84
CA SER A 112 -2.98 -10.21 13.95
C SER A 112 -2.48 -8.84 13.53
N MET A 113 -1.91 -8.69 12.33
CA MET A 113 -1.46 -7.40 11.81
C MET A 113 -2.62 -6.50 11.39
N GLY A 114 -3.74 -7.05 10.94
CA GLY A 114 -4.98 -6.31 10.67
C GLY A 114 -5.69 -5.81 11.95
N ASN A 115 -5.34 -6.35 13.12
CA ASN A 115 -5.85 -5.85 14.39
C ASN A 115 -4.87 -4.80 14.95
N LYS A 116 -5.30 -3.53 14.94
CA LYS A 116 -4.46 -2.39 15.36
C LYS A 116 -3.84 -2.53 16.74
N MET A 117 -4.61 -3.03 17.72
CA MET A 117 -4.12 -3.16 19.09
C MET A 117 -3.07 -4.27 19.19
N ALA A 118 -3.33 -5.43 18.57
CA ALA A 118 -2.36 -6.52 18.52
C ALA A 118 -1.07 -6.09 17.80
N ALA A 119 -1.18 -5.38 16.67
CA ALA A 119 -0.04 -4.88 15.94
C ALA A 119 0.82 -3.89 16.76
N ILE A 120 0.19 -3.00 17.52
CA ILE A 120 0.87 -2.06 18.43
C ILE A 120 1.62 -2.82 19.55
N GLU A 121 1.01 -3.83 20.16
CA GLU A 121 1.65 -4.64 21.19
C GLU A 121 2.86 -5.41 20.64
N ILE A 122 2.72 -5.98 19.45
CA ILE A 122 3.82 -6.67 18.76
C ILE A 122 4.95 -5.69 18.44
N ALA A 123 4.64 -4.50 17.94
CA ALA A 123 5.62 -3.46 17.63
C ALA A 123 6.38 -3.00 18.89
N LYS A 124 5.66 -2.76 20.00
CA LYS A 124 6.27 -2.43 21.30
C LYS A 124 7.19 -3.54 21.80
N ALA A 125 6.81 -4.81 21.66
CA ALA A 125 7.64 -5.96 22.05
C ALA A 125 8.93 -6.07 21.23
N ALA A 126 8.91 -5.61 19.97
CA ALA A 126 10.09 -5.51 19.10
C ALA A 126 10.95 -4.25 19.35
N GLY A 127 10.61 -3.42 20.35
CA GLY A 127 11.33 -2.18 20.67
C GLY A 127 11.04 -1.04 19.69
N ILE A 128 9.93 -1.08 18.97
CA ILE A 128 9.48 -0.04 18.05
C ILE A 128 8.62 0.96 18.82
N ASN A 129 8.92 2.26 18.65
CA ASN A 129 8.11 3.31 19.26
C ASN A 129 6.74 3.38 18.58
N CYS A 130 5.70 3.51 19.42
CA CYS A 130 4.33 3.76 18.95
C CYS A 130 3.92 5.17 19.34
N ILE A 131 2.94 5.74 18.63
CA ILE A 131 2.41 7.06 18.97
C ILE A 131 1.89 7.01 20.41
N PRO A 132 2.32 7.93 21.30
CA PRO A 132 1.81 7.97 22.68
C PRO A 132 0.28 8.07 22.68
N GLY A 133 -0.39 7.19 23.37
CA GLY A 133 -1.85 7.10 23.33
C GLY A 133 -2.47 6.56 24.61
N SER A 134 -3.76 6.25 24.53
CA SER A 134 -4.56 5.78 25.67
C SER A 134 -4.41 4.28 25.97
N ASP A 135 -3.51 3.56 25.26
CA ASP A 135 -3.29 2.11 25.41
C ASP A 135 -4.60 1.27 25.35
N GLY A 136 -5.58 1.75 24.58
CA GLY A 136 -6.87 1.11 24.39
C GLY A 136 -8.04 2.09 24.30
N PRO A 137 -9.28 1.56 24.18
CA PRO A 137 -10.47 2.37 24.12
C PRO A 137 -10.68 3.21 25.39
N LEU A 138 -11.12 4.45 25.20
CA LEU A 138 -11.41 5.35 26.32
C LEU A 138 -12.59 4.84 27.16
N GLY A 139 -12.38 4.82 28.47
CA GLY A 139 -13.42 4.51 29.44
C GLY A 139 -14.55 5.54 29.50
N LYS A 140 -15.39 5.44 30.55
CA LYS A 140 -16.51 6.39 30.78
C LYS A 140 -16.15 7.46 31.82
N ASN A 141 -15.04 7.30 32.55
CA ASN A 141 -14.61 8.23 33.58
C ASN A 141 -13.92 9.45 32.95
N GLN A 142 -14.51 10.62 33.09
CA GLN A 142 -13.98 11.85 32.52
C GLN A 142 -12.65 12.30 33.14
N GLU A 143 -12.46 12.13 34.44
CA GLU A 143 -11.21 12.51 35.11
C GLU A 143 -10.03 11.68 34.58
N GLU A 144 -10.23 10.37 34.47
CA GLU A 144 -9.23 9.44 33.90
C GLU A 144 -8.89 9.79 32.44
N ILE A 145 -9.89 10.14 31.62
CA ILE A 145 -9.69 10.59 30.24
C ILE A 145 -8.85 11.88 30.19
N TYR A 146 -9.11 12.83 31.11
CA TYR A 146 -8.31 14.06 31.17
C TYR A 146 -6.88 13.78 31.61
N GLU A 147 -6.66 12.88 32.59
CA GLU A 147 -5.33 12.49 33.03
C GLU A 147 -4.52 11.84 31.89
N ILE A 148 -5.16 10.96 31.10
CA ILE A 148 -4.54 10.36 29.90
C ILE A 148 -4.15 11.45 28.91
N ALA A 149 -5.07 12.37 28.60
CA ALA A 149 -4.79 13.45 27.65
C ALA A 149 -3.68 14.41 28.13
N ASP A 150 -3.67 14.74 29.42
CA ASP A 150 -2.63 15.58 30.04
C ASP A 150 -1.25 14.87 30.00
N LYS A 151 -1.22 13.53 30.15
CA LYS A 151 0.00 12.72 30.04
C LYS A 151 0.50 12.66 28.59
N ILE A 152 -0.38 12.48 27.62
CA ILE A 152 -0.04 12.46 26.17
C ILE A 152 0.44 13.86 25.73
N GLY A 153 -0.16 14.91 26.28
CA GLY A 153 0.08 16.32 25.93
C GLY A 153 -0.71 16.75 24.68
N TYR A 154 -1.46 17.86 24.82
CA TYR A 154 -2.22 18.45 23.71
C TYR A 154 -1.31 19.01 22.61
N PRO A 155 -1.78 19.03 21.34
CA PRO A 155 -3.05 18.51 20.85
C PRO A 155 -3.09 16.98 20.82
N VAL A 156 -4.30 16.43 21.04
CA VAL A 156 -4.54 14.98 20.94
C VAL A 156 -5.54 14.67 19.83
N LEU A 157 -5.39 13.49 19.25
CA LEU A 157 -6.24 12.96 18.21
C LEU A 157 -7.13 11.88 18.81
N VAL A 158 -8.44 12.01 18.67
CA VAL A 158 -9.43 11.00 19.06
C VAL A 158 -9.81 10.21 17.82
N LYS A 159 -9.71 8.90 17.86
CA LYS A 159 -9.96 8.01 16.73
C LYS A 159 -10.95 6.89 17.07
N ALA A 160 -11.76 6.48 16.11
CA ALA A 160 -12.53 5.24 16.22
C ALA A 160 -11.61 4.01 16.39
N ALA A 161 -11.96 3.11 17.29
CA ALA A 161 -11.22 1.87 17.51
C ALA A 161 -11.42 0.88 16.35
N ALA A 162 -12.61 0.88 15.74
CA ALA A 162 -12.93 0.12 14.56
C ALA A 162 -12.89 1.02 13.31
N GLY A 163 -12.29 0.54 12.22
CA GLY A 163 -12.29 1.21 10.92
C GLY A 163 -11.03 2.03 10.59
N GLY A 164 -11.04 2.64 9.40
CA GLY A 164 -9.95 3.41 8.81
C GLY A 164 -10.48 4.49 7.86
N GLY A 165 -9.58 5.14 7.09
CA GLY A 165 -9.99 6.12 6.07
C GLY A 165 -10.45 7.48 6.61
N GLY A 166 -9.99 7.87 7.83
CA GLY A 166 -10.24 9.21 8.39
C GLY A 166 -11.62 9.42 9.01
N LYS A 167 -12.52 8.43 8.98
CA LYS A 167 -13.84 8.51 9.63
C LYS A 167 -13.72 8.29 11.14
N GLY A 168 -14.46 9.07 11.92
CA GLY A 168 -14.41 9.01 13.40
C GLY A 168 -13.12 9.58 13.98
N VAL A 169 -12.47 10.51 13.28
CA VAL A 169 -11.23 11.18 13.71
C VAL A 169 -11.54 12.64 14.08
N ARG A 170 -11.13 13.06 15.29
CA ARG A 170 -11.31 14.44 15.78
C ARG A 170 -10.09 14.91 16.55
N ILE A 171 -9.71 16.16 16.33
CA ILE A 171 -8.60 16.81 17.04
C ILE A 171 -9.15 17.55 18.25
N ALA A 172 -8.50 17.37 19.40
CA ALA A 172 -8.71 18.19 20.57
C ALA A 172 -7.44 18.99 20.89
N HIS A 173 -7.48 20.30 20.62
CA HIS A 173 -6.32 21.18 20.86
C HIS A 173 -6.12 21.51 22.33
N THR A 174 -7.19 21.45 23.13
CA THR A 174 -7.17 21.79 24.54
C THR A 174 -8.10 20.88 25.35
N LYS A 175 -7.90 20.84 26.66
CA LYS A 175 -8.77 20.12 27.59
C LYS A 175 -10.25 20.53 27.47
N ALA A 176 -10.52 21.83 27.20
CA ALA A 176 -11.87 22.34 27.11
C ALA A 176 -12.70 21.76 25.98
N ASN A 177 -12.08 21.41 24.83
CA ASN A 177 -12.82 20.86 23.70
C ASN A 177 -12.68 19.32 23.53
N LEU A 178 -11.98 18.65 24.48
CA LEU A 178 -11.75 17.21 24.41
C LEU A 178 -13.06 16.41 24.46
N GLN A 179 -13.97 16.72 25.39
CA GLN A 179 -15.22 15.97 25.53
C GLN A 179 -16.14 16.14 24.30
N HIS A 180 -16.14 17.31 23.68
CA HIS A 180 -16.86 17.54 22.44
C HIS A 180 -16.29 16.72 21.29
N ALA A 181 -14.94 16.68 21.14
CA ALA A 181 -14.25 15.87 20.15
C ALA A 181 -14.56 14.38 20.33
N ILE A 182 -14.53 13.86 21.57
CA ILE A 182 -14.89 12.46 21.88
C ILE A 182 -16.34 12.17 21.50
N GLY A 183 -17.29 13.05 21.84
CA GLY A 183 -18.71 12.87 21.51
C GLY A 183 -18.95 12.78 20.00
N LEU A 184 -18.32 13.66 19.23
CA LEU A 184 -18.41 13.65 17.77
C LEU A 184 -17.77 12.39 17.18
N ALA A 185 -16.57 12.02 17.63
CA ALA A 185 -15.89 10.82 17.14
C ALA A 185 -16.69 9.55 17.42
N LYS A 186 -17.28 9.41 18.63
CA LYS A 186 -18.16 8.29 18.99
C LYS A 186 -19.40 8.20 18.10
N SER A 187 -20.07 9.33 17.87
CA SER A 187 -21.27 9.38 17.05
C SER A 187 -21.00 8.96 15.61
N GLU A 188 -19.90 9.42 15.04
CA GLU A 188 -19.49 9.09 13.70
C GLU A 188 -19.02 7.63 13.59
N ALA A 189 -18.26 7.13 14.56
CA ALA A 189 -17.83 5.74 14.64
C ALA A 189 -19.04 4.78 14.69
N LYS A 190 -20.03 5.11 15.53
CA LYS A 190 -21.28 4.35 15.62
C LYS A 190 -22.02 4.29 14.29
N ALA A 191 -22.12 5.42 13.61
CA ALA A 191 -22.83 5.52 12.33
C ALA A 191 -22.09 4.77 11.20
N ALA A 192 -20.75 4.85 11.17
CA ALA A 192 -19.94 4.30 10.09
C ALA A 192 -19.60 2.81 10.27
N PHE A 193 -19.40 2.36 11.53
CA PHE A 193 -18.84 1.04 11.83
C PHE A 193 -19.70 0.20 12.78
N GLY A 194 -20.80 0.77 13.31
CA GLY A 194 -21.66 0.09 14.28
C GLY A 194 -21.08 0.02 15.71
N ASP A 195 -19.84 0.45 15.93
CA ASP A 195 -19.13 0.48 17.20
C ASP A 195 -18.77 1.94 17.55
N ASP A 196 -18.96 2.35 18.82
CA ASP A 196 -18.67 3.69 19.31
C ASP A 196 -17.37 3.76 20.13
N ALA A 197 -16.62 2.68 20.20
CA ALA A 197 -15.33 2.66 20.87
C ALA A 197 -14.36 3.62 20.18
N VAL A 198 -13.75 4.52 20.98
CA VAL A 198 -12.72 5.46 20.52
C VAL A 198 -11.52 5.39 21.44
N TYR A 199 -10.35 5.62 20.90
CA TYR A 199 -9.09 5.79 21.64
C TYR A 199 -8.49 7.16 21.35
N MET A 200 -7.43 7.52 22.05
CA MET A 200 -6.77 8.81 21.95
C MET A 200 -5.27 8.62 21.74
N GLU A 201 -4.67 9.46 20.91
CA GLU A 201 -3.23 9.47 20.68
C GLU A 201 -2.70 10.90 20.49
N LYS A 202 -1.38 11.08 20.60
CA LYS A 202 -0.71 12.33 20.29
C LYS A 202 -0.96 12.73 18.83
N LEU A 203 -1.35 13.98 18.60
CA LEU A 203 -1.34 14.53 17.24
C LEU A 203 0.11 14.86 16.86
N LEU A 204 0.56 14.30 15.75
CA LEU A 204 1.75 14.73 15.06
C LEU A 204 1.37 15.83 14.08
N GLU A 205 2.07 16.96 14.08
CA GLU A 205 1.64 18.15 13.36
C GLU A 205 2.14 18.22 11.91
N GLN A 206 3.35 17.74 11.68
CA GLN A 206 4.02 17.70 10.36
C GLN A 206 4.74 16.39 10.11
N PRO A 207 4.06 15.24 10.28
CA PRO A 207 4.70 13.95 10.12
C PRO A 207 4.96 13.63 8.65
N ARG A 208 6.04 12.93 8.40
CA ARG A 208 6.28 12.25 7.14
C ARG A 208 5.83 10.79 7.26
N HIS A 209 5.34 10.23 6.17
CA HIS A 209 4.99 8.82 6.09
C HIS A 209 6.17 8.04 5.51
N ILE A 210 6.88 7.34 6.38
CA ILE A 210 8.04 6.51 6.02
C ILE A 210 7.69 5.06 6.27
N GLU A 211 8.08 4.18 5.35
CA GLU A 211 7.77 2.76 5.45
C GLU A 211 8.96 1.89 5.07
N PHE A 212 9.01 0.66 5.60
CA PHE A 212 10.10 -0.29 5.36
C PHE A 212 9.58 -1.55 4.68
N GLN A 213 10.19 -1.90 3.55
CA GLN A 213 9.83 -3.09 2.78
C GLN A 213 10.50 -4.33 3.35
N MET A 214 9.69 -5.30 3.77
CA MET A 214 10.14 -6.58 4.27
C MET A 214 9.94 -7.69 3.26
N LEU A 215 10.84 -8.67 3.28
CA LEU A 215 10.66 -9.99 2.68
C LEU A 215 11.08 -11.05 3.68
N ALA A 216 10.30 -12.11 3.77
CA ALA A 216 10.61 -13.24 4.64
C ALA A 216 10.26 -14.57 3.97
N ASP A 217 11.05 -15.61 4.21
CA ASP A 217 10.79 -16.96 3.73
C ASP A 217 10.25 -17.88 4.84
N VAL A 218 9.93 -19.11 4.46
CA VAL A 218 9.43 -20.14 5.38
C VAL A 218 10.52 -20.76 6.25
N HIS A 219 11.79 -20.43 6.02
CA HIS A 219 12.95 -20.96 6.73
C HIS A 219 13.42 -20.04 7.85
N GLY A 220 12.72 -18.92 8.07
CA GLY A 220 13.04 -17.93 9.11
C GLY A 220 14.01 -16.84 8.66
N ASN A 221 14.39 -16.79 7.40
CA ASN A 221 15.17 -15.67 6.87
C ASN A 221 14.25 -14.47 6.66
N VAL A 222 14.64 -13.33 7.20
CA VAL A 222 13.93 -12.06 7.08
C VAL A 222 14.92 -11.00 6.63
N ILE A 223 14.57 -10.25 5.59
CA ILE A 223 15.36 -9.13 5.07
C ILE A 223 14.52 -7.87 4.93
N CYS A 224 15.17 -6.72 5.07
CA CYS A 224 14.60 -5.41 4.80
C CYS A 224 15.23 -4.84 3.52
N LEU A 225 14.40 -4.52 2.53
CA LEU A 225 14.86 -3.97 1.25
C LEU A 225 15.04 -2.44 1.27
N GLY A 226 14.88 -1.81 2.45
CA GLY A 226 15.01 -0.37 2.63
C GLY A 226 13.67 0.34 2.77
N ASP A 227 13.78 1.65 2.81
CA ASP A 227 12.69 2.57 3.15
C ASP A 227 12.14 3.30 1.92
N ARG A 228 10.89 3.73 2.06
CA ARG A 228 10.18 4.62 1.12
C ARG A 228 9.60 5.81 1.87
N ASP A 229 9.51 6.94 1.18
CA ASP A 229 8.75 8.11 1.59
C ASP A 229 7.44 8.17 0.81
N CYS A 230 6.34 8.13 1.52
CA CYS A 230 4.99 8.16 1.00
C CYS A 230 4.19 9.36 1.53
N SER A 231 4.89 10.45 1.88
CA SER A 231 4.28 11.63 2.50
C SER A 231 3.38 12.41 1.55
N MET A 232 3.60 12.30 0.23
CA MET A 232 2.76 13.02 -0.74
C MET A 232 1.40 12.32 -0.88
N GLN A 233 0.44 12.78 -0.10
CA GLN A 233 -0.89 12.19 0.05
C GLN A 233 -1.99 13.21 -0.19
N ARG A 234 -3.18 12.72 -0.53
CA ARG A 234 -4.44 13.46 -0.59
C ARG A 234 -5.53 12.59 0.05
N ASN A 235 -6.24 13.11 1.02
CA ASN A 235 -7.26 12.36 1.76
C ASN A 235 -6.73 10.99 2.24
N TRP A 236 -5.51 10.98 2.80
CA TRP A 236 -4.80 9.78 3.27
C TRP A 236 -4.47 8.76 2.18
N GLN A 237 -4.63 9.13 0.91
CA GLN A 237 -4.23 8.30 -0.23
C GLN A 237 -2.89 8.77 -0.79
N LYS A 238 -1.92 7.89 -0.83
CA LYS A 238 -0.61 8.13 -1.45
C LYS A 238 -0.80 8.41 -2.93
N ILE A 239 -0.16 9.44 -3.47
CA ILE A 239 -0.23 9.81 -4.89
C ILE A 239 1.15 9.86 -5.54
N LEU A 240 2.19 9.98 -4.73
CA LEU A 240 3.59 9.96 -5.13
C LEU A 240 4.43 9.35 -4.01
N GLU A 241 5.36 8.49 -4.40
CA GLU A 241 6.27 7.80 -3.51
C GLU A 241 7.71 7.89 -4.01
N GLU A 242 8.67 7.86 -3.10
CA GLU A 242 10.10 7.85 -3.46
C GLU A 242 10.92 6.90 -2.58
N ALA A 243 12.01 6.39 -3.11
CA ALA A 243 12.97 5.55 -2.40
C ALA A 243 14.42 5.89 -2.83
N PRO A 244 15.36 5.90 -1.85
CA PRO A 244 15.14 5.86 -0.41
C PRO A 244 14.53 7.16 0.13
N ALA A 245 13.93 7.13 1.31
CA ALA A 245 13.43 8.33 1.99
C ALA A 245 14.57 9.31 2.28
N ILE A 246 14.35 10.59 2.00
CA ILE A 246 15.37 11.61 2.24
C ILE A 246 15.39 12.06 3.70
N GLY A 247 16.54 12.56 4.18
CA GLY A 247 16.68 13.11 5.54
C GLY A 247 16.59 12.07 6.65
N ILE A 248 16.63 10.78 6.33
CA ILE A 248 16.81 9.68 7.30
C ILE A 248 18.30 9.37 7.35
N THR A 249 18.90 9.40 8.55
CA THR A 249 20.34 9.11 8.71
C THR A 249 20.62 7.61 8.52
N ALA A 250 21.86 7.26 8.22
CA ALA A 250 22.26 5.86 8.09
C ALA A 250 22.03 5.07 9.38
N GLU A 251 22.27 5.69 10.54
CA GLU A 251 22.05 5.08 11.86
C GLU A 251 20.59 4.84 12.14
N GLN A 252 19.71 5.81 11.84
CA GLN A 252 18.27 5.66 11.98
C GLN A 252 17.72 4.55 11.07
N ARG A 253 18.21 4.49 9.83
CA ARG A 253 17.82 3.46 8.86
C ARG A 253 18.24 2.08 9.33
N GLU A 254 19.46 1.93 9.83
CA GLU A 254 19.96 0.66 10.35
C GLU A 254 19.19 0.21 11.60
N ASP A 255 18.99 1.10 12.57
CA ASP A 255 18.22 0.81 13.79
C ASP A 255 16.81 0.33 13.47
N MET A 256 16.10 1.05 12.58
CA MET A 256 14.75 0.67 12.15
C MET A 256 14.73 -0.62 11.35
N THR A 257 15.72 -0.85 10.48
CA THR A 257 15.87 -2.11 9.73
C THR A 257 15.95 -3.30 10.69
N GLN A 258 16.78 -3.23 11.73
CA GLN A 258 16.95 -4.31 12.71
C GLN A 258 15.68 -4.54 13.53
N LYS A 259 14.99 -3.47 13.94
CA LYS A 259 13.71 -3.58 14.67
C LYS A 259 12.61 -4.21 13.80
N CYS A 260 12.51 -3.80 12.52
CA CYS A 260 11.55 -4.39 11.58
C CYS A 260 11.84 -5.87 11.32
N ILE A 261 13.11 -6.27 11.16
CA ILE A 261 13.53 -7.67 11.04
C ILE A 261 13.12 -8.44 12.29
N THR A 262 13.43 -7.90 13.48
CA THR A 262 13.08 -8.53 14.77
C THR A 262 11.58 -8.76 14.90
N LEU A 263 10.74 -7.75 14.54
CA LEU A 263 9.29 -7.88 14.56
C LEU A 263 8.83 -9.03 13.66
N CYS A 264 9.29 -9.03 12.40
CA CYS A 264 8.91 -10.07 11.43
C CYS A 264 9.34 -11.49 11.87
N GLN A 265 10.51 -11.61 12.51
CA GLN A 265 10.98 -12.88 13.07
C GLN A 265 10.11 -13.35 14.23
N GLN A 266 9.73 -12.45 15.17
CA GLN A 266 8.89 -12.77 16.33
C GLN A 266 7.51 -13.32 15.93
N ILE A 267 6.92 -12.82 14.84
CA ILE A 267 5.62 -13.27 14.38
C ILE A 267 5.68 -14.39 13.33
N GLY A 268 6.87 -14.89 13.02
CA GLY A 268 7.05 -15.92 11.99
C GLY A 268 6.54 -15.45 10.60
N TYR A 269 6.82 -14.19 10.25
CA TYR A 269 6.36 -13.60 9.00
C TYR A 269 6.89 -14.37 7.80
N ARG A 270 6.06 -14.52 6.76
CA ARG A 270 6.47 -15.00 5.43
C ARG A 270 5.91 -14.10 4.33
N SER A 271 6.54 -14.08 3.15
CA SER A 271 6.18 -13.29 1.97
C SER A 271 6.59 -11.81 2.09
N ALA A 272 6.03 -10.95 1.24
CA ALA A 272 6.26 -9.52 1.27
C ALA A 272 5.34 -8.84 2.28
N GLY A 273 5.88 -7.85 2.99
CA GLY A 273 5.12 -6.99 3.90
C GLY A 273 5.79 -5.64 4.06
N THR A 274 5.07 -4.69 4.61
CA THR A 274 5.57 -3.32 4.81
C THR A 274 5.16 -2.82 6.18
N LEU A 275 6.14 -2.34 6.95
CA LEU A 275 5.87 -1.62 8.20
C LEU A 275 5.81 -0.12 7.91
N GLU A 276 4.71 0.51 8.29
CA GLU A 276 4.45 1.93 8.07
C GLU A 276 4.63 2.75 9.35
N PHE A 277 5.23 3.93 9.20
CA PHE A 277 5.59 4.82 10.30
C PHE A 277 5.24 6.27 9.99
N LEU A 278 4.86 7.03 11.01
CA LEU A 278 4.99 8.48 10.99
C LEU A 278 6.36 8.87 11.52
N PHE A 279 7.05 9.74 10.79
CA PHE A 279 8.37 10.26 11.17
C PHE A 279 8.27 11.76 11.43
N GLU A 280 8.57 12.17 12.65
CA GLU A 280 8.57 13.58 13.06
C GLU A 280 9.66 13.83 14.08
N ASN A 281 10.37 14.96 13.97
CA ASN A 281 11.42 15.39 14.91
C ASN A 281 12.53 14.35 15.14
N GLY A 282 12.83 13.53 14.13
CA GLY A 282 13.88 12.51 14.22
C GLY A 282 13.43 11.16 14.77
N GLU A 283 12.15 11.01 15.13
CA GLU A 283 11.57 9.81 15.73
C GLU A 283 10.58 9.13 14.78
N PHE A 284 10.64 7.78 14.78
CA PHE A 284 9.67 6.93 14.07
C PHE A 284 8.58 6.47 15.02
N TYR A 285 7.32 6.54 14.59
CA TYR A 285 6.16 6.06 15.32
C TYR A 285 5.39 5.06 14.46
N PHE A 286 5.27 3.83 14.91
CA PHE A 286 4.56 2.77 14.20
C PHE A 286 3.08 3.12 13.99
N ILE A 287 2.59 2.90 12.78
CA ILE A 287 1.17 3.04 12.42
C ILE A 287 0.54 1.66 12.27
N GLU A 288 1.07 0.88 11.31
CA GLU A 288 0.51 -0.42 10.92
C GLU A 288 1.53 -1.26 10.15
N MET A 289 1.23 -2.53 9.97
CA MET A 289 1.92 -3.40 9.04
C MET A 289 0.96 -3.88 7.98
N ASN A 290 1.26 -3.58 6.72
CA ASN A 290 0.52 -4.13 5.59
C ASN A 290 1.07 -5.52 5.26
N ALA A 291 0.25 -6.54 5.53
CA ALA A 291 0.59 -7.95 5.34
C ALA A 291 0.37 -8.39 3.88
N ARG A 292 0.92 -7.66 2.93
CA ARG A 292 0.76 -7.84 1.48
C ARG A 292 1.82 -7.08 0.69
N LEU A 293 1.78 -7.25 -0.61
CA LEU A 293 2.49 -6.36 -1.54
C LEU A 293 1.88 -4.95 -1.50
N GLN A 294 2.72 -3.92 -1.59
CA GLN A 294 2.31 -2.52 -1.70
C GLN A 294 2.24 -2.04 -3.17
N VAL A 295 1.42 -1.01 -3.43
CA VAL A 295 1.35 -0.36 -4.74
C VAL A 295 2.72 0.14 -5.17
N GLU A 296 3.43 0.77 -4.26
CA GLU A 296 4.72 1.47 -4.40
C GLU A 296 5.97 0.56 -4.35
N HIS A 297 5.79 -0.78 -4.36
CA HIS A 297 6.93 -1.72 -4.43
C HIS A 297 7.91 -1.43 -5.59
N PRO A 298 7.49 -0.86 -6.74
CA PRO A 298 8.40 -0.59 -7.84
C PRO A 298 9.56 0.34 -7.51
N VAL A 299 9.40 1.35 -6.64
CA VAL A 299 10.53 2.24 -6.30
C VAL A 299 11.62 1.47 -5.54
N THR A 300 11.25 0.53 -4.68
CA THR A 300 12.21 -0.35 -4.00
C THR A 300 12.89 -1.29 -4.99
N GLU A 301 12.15 -1.90 -5.91
CA GLU A 301 12.71 -2.75 -6.96
C GLU A 301 13.72 -2.00 -7.83
N MET A 302 13.45 -0.74 -8.18
CA MET A 302 14.32 0.06 -9.03
C MET A 302 15.65 0.42 -8.35
N ILE A 303 15.67 0.62 -7.03
CA ILE A 303 16.92 0.96 -6.32
C ILE A 303 17.71 -0.27 -5.85
N THR A 304 17.04 -1.43 -5.66
CA THR A 304 17.67 -2.66 -5.16
C THR A 304 17.99 -3.66 -6.28
N GLY A 305 17.23 -3.64 -7.37
CA GLY A 305 17.28 -4.66 -8.42
C GLY A 305 16.61 -5.99 -8.04
N ILE A 306 15.91 -6.04 -6.89
CA ILE A 306 15.22 -7.24 -6.40
C ILE A 306 13.75 -7.19 -6.83
N ASP A 307 13.26 -8.22 -7.51
CA ASP A 307 11.86 -8.36 -7.93
C ASP A 307 11.03 -8.92 -6.77
N VAL A 308 10.28 -8.05 -6.09
CA VAL A 308 9.50 -8.41 -4.90
C VAL A 308 8.40 -9.43 -5.23
N VAL A 309 7.77 -9.34 -6.39
CA VAL A 309 6.70 -10.26 -6.80
C VAL A 309 7.27 -11.65 -7.10
N LYS A 310 8.42 -11.73 -7.74
CA LYS A 310 9.10 -13.03 -7.93
C LYS A 310 9.53 -13.65 -6.61
N GLU A 311 10.02 -12.85 -5.67
CA GLU A 311 10.36 -13.36 -4.33
C GLU A 311 9.12 -13.89 -3.60
N GLN A 312 7.95 -13.22 -3.70
CA GLN A 312 6.70 -13.77 -3.15
C GLN A 312 6.37 -15.15 -3.72
N ILE A 313 6.49 -15.31 -5.04
CA ILE A 313 6.23 -16.58 -5.72
C ILE A 313 7.27 -17.65 -5.30
N ARG A 314 8.54 -17.28 -5.18
CA ARG A 314 9.61 -18.19 -4.71
C ARG A 314 9.35 -18.67 -3.27
N VAL A 315 9.00 -17.75 -2.38
CA VAL A 315 8.65 -18.08 -0.99
C VAL A 315 7.45 -19.02 -0.91
N ALA A 316 6.44 -18.80 -1.76
CA ALA A 316 5.28 -19.68 -1.85
C ALA A 316 5.63 -21.10 -2.37
N MET A 317 6.74 -21.26 -3.08
CA MET A 317 7.32 -22.55 -3.47
C MET A 317 8.25 -23.14 -2.37
N GLU A 318 8.25 -22.57 -1.17
CA GLU A 318 9.12 -22.94 -0.05
C GLU A 318 10.63 -22.82 -0.38
N LEU A 319 10.98 -21.99 -1.36
CA LEU A 319 12.38 -21.68 -1.67
C LEU A 319 12.89 -20.58 -0.71
N PRO A 320 14.19 -20.63 -0.36
CA PRO A 320 14.79 -19.53 0.39
C PRO A 320 14.81 -18.24 -0.44
N LEU A 321 14.87 -17.10 0.25
CA LEU A 321 15.09 -15.81 -0.41
C LEU A 321 16.32 -15.87 -1.32
N SER A 322 16.27 -15.18 -2.45
CA SER A 322 17.35 -15.20 -3.45
C SER A 322 18.58 -14.41 -3.03
N VAL A 323 18.44 -13.56 -2.02
CA VAL A 323 19.48 -12.67 -1.50
C VAL A 323 19.47 -12.67 0.03
N LYS A 324 20.62 -12.33 0.63
CA LYS A 324 20.77 -12.11 2.07
C LYS A 324 20.78 -10.61 2.37
N GLN A 325 20.56 -10.22 3.64
CA GLN A 325 20.55 -8.82 4.06
C GLN A 325 21.84 -8.07 3.68
N GLU A 326 23.00 -8.69 3.88
CA GLU A 326 24.30 -8.10 3.59
C GLU A 326 24.60 -7.92 2.08
N GLU A 327 23.84 -8.55 1.21
CA GLU A 327 23.97 -8.42 -0.25
C GLU A 327 23.13 -7.30 -0.84
N ILE A 328 22.19 -6.74 -0.03
CA ILE A 328 21.30 -5.68 -0.48
C ILE A 328 22.07 -4.38 -0.62
N THR A 329 22.00 -3.80 -1.81
CA THR A 329 22.60 -2.49 -2.10
C THR A 329 21.58 -1.56 -2.71
N HIS A 330 21.54 -0.31 -2.25
CA HIS A 330 20.68 0.72 -2.81
C HIS A 330 21.46 1.54 -3.83
N LYS A 331 20.94 1.66 -5.06
CA LYS A 331 21.59 2.41 -6.14
C LYS A 331 20.67 3.53 -6.62
N GLY A 332 21.14 4.75 -6.52
CA GLY A 332 20.42 5.92 -7.01
C GLY A 332 19.18 6.27 -6.20
N HIS A 333 18.17 6.78 -6.90
CA HIS A 333 16.92 7.24 -6.34
C HIS A 333 15.77 6.96 -7.32
N ALA A 334 14.64 6.48 -6.83
CA ALA A 334 13.45 6.21 -7.63
C ALA A 334 12.26 7.02 -7.12
N ILE A 335 11.44 7.50 -8.03
CA ILE A 335 10.18 8.20 -7.76
C ILE A 335 9.08 7.51 -8.54
N GLU A 336 7.95 7.25 -7.90
CA GLU A 336 6.73 6.73 -8.52
C GLU A 336 5.65 7.82 -8.47
N CYS A 337 4.95 8.03 -9.59
CA CYS A 337 3.73 8.84 -9.65
C CYS A 337 2.56 7.94 -10.00
N ARG A 338 1.52 7.93 -9.16
CA ARG A 338 0.26 7.25 -9.46
C ARG A 338 -0.56 8.09 -10.42
N ILE A 339 -0.96 7.50 -11.53
CA ILE A 339 -1.82 8.15 -12.53
C ILE A 339 -3.22 7.61 -12.37
N ASN A 340 -4.13 8.50 -11.97
CA ASN A 340 -5.52 8.20 -11.71
C ASN A 340 -6.41 8.80 -12.81
N ALA A 341 -7.42 8.04 -13.24
CA ALA A 341 -8.49 8.50 -14.10
C ALA A 341 -9.48 9.36 -13.30
N GLU A 342 -9.13 10.62 -13.06
CA GLU A 342 -9.91 11.58 -12.27
C GLU A 342 -9.72 13.01 -12.78
N ASP A 343 -10.69 13.85 -12.53
CA ASP A 343 -10.56 15.28 -12.83
C ASP A 343 -9.49 15.90 -11.91
N PRO A 344 -8.46 16.57 -12.46
CA PRO A 344 -7.32 17.05 -11.68
C PRO A 344 -7.65 18.16 -10.67
N LYS A 345 -8.85 18.74 -10.73
CA LYS A 345 -9.29 19.83 -9.83
C LYS A 345 -10.32 19.36 -8.82
N THR A 346 -11.30 18.58 -9.28
CA THR A 346 -12.40 18.12 -8.42
C THR A 346 -12.16 16.73 -7.86
N PHE A 347 -11.19 15.99 -8.42
CA PHE A 347 -10.82 14.62 -8.06
C PHE A 347 -11.96 13.60 -8.23
N ILE A 348 -12.99 13.98 -8.98
CA ILE A 348 -14.08 13.06 -9.33
C ILE A 348 -13.56 12.06 -10.35
N PRO A 349 -13.79 10.74 -10.16
CA PRO A 349 -13.42 9.71 -11.13
C PRO A 349 -13.91 10.04 -12.54
N SER A 350 -13.08 9.77 -13.54
CA SER A 350 -13.35 10.01 -14.96
C SER A 350 -13.30 8.69 -15.74
N PRO A 351 -14.32 7.82 -15.60
CA PRO A 351 -14.43 6.64 -16.44
C PRO A 351 -14.67 7.02 -17.91
N GLY A 352 -14.36 6.12 -18.84
CA GLY A 352 -14.55 6.35 -20.26
C GLY A 352 -13.52 5.67 -21.13
N THR A 353 -13.63 5.85 -22.44
CA THR A 353 -12.74 5.22 -23.41
C THR A 353 -11.43 6.00 -23.58
N VAL A 354 -10.31 5.33 -23.41
CA VAL A 354 -8.97 5.86 -23.71
C VAL A 354 -8.79 5.88 -25.23
N THR A 355 -8.90 7.05 -25.84
CA THR A 355 -8.81 7.21 -27.30
C THR A 355 -7.38 7.22 -27.81
N LEU A 356 -6.42 7.65 -26.96
CA LEU A 356 -4.99 7.57 -27.21
C LEU A 356 -4.24 7.27 -25.92
N TRP A 357 -3.37 6.28 -25.98
CA TRP A 357 -2.41 5.97 -24.93
C TRP A 357 -0.99 5.91 -25.49
N HIS A 358 -0.13 6.80 -25.03
CA HIS A 358 1.30 6.79 -25.30
C HIS A 358 2.05 6.78 -23.97
N PRO A 359 2.59 5.63 -23.53
CA PRO A 359 3.42 5.57 -22.32
C PRO A 359 4.77 6.24 -22.57
N PRO A 360 5.33 6.92 -21.56
CA PRO A 360 6.67 7.47 -21.67
C PRO A 360 7.72 6.34 -21.68
N GLY A 361 8.90 6.64 -22.18
CA GLY A 361 10.00 5.68 -22.28
C GLY A 361 11.37 6.26 -21.97
N GLY A 362 12.40 5.50 -22.32
CA GLY A 362 13.80 5.89 -22.17
C GLY A 362 14.50 5.30 -20.94
N PRO A 363 15.81 5.58 -20.77
CA PRO A 363 16.64 4.98 -19.73
C PRO A 363 16.12 5.34 -18.32
N GLY A 364 15.87 4.30 -17.49
CA GLY A 364 15.42 4.47 -16.11
C GLY A 364 13.95 4.90 -15.98
N ILE A 365 13.14 4.74 -17.02
CA ILE A 365 11.68 4.87 -16.95
C ILE A 365 11.05 3.48 -16.98
N ARG A 366 10.15 3.23 -16.03
CA ARG A 366 9.26 2.08 -15.97
C ARG A 366 7.82 2.54 -15.91
N VAL A 367 6.93 1.87 -16.64
CA VAL A 367 5.49 2.13 -16.60
C VAL A 367 4.76 0.82 -16.31
N ASP A 368 4.09 0.78 -15.15
CA ASP A 368 3.19 -0.30 -14.79
C ASP A 368 1.75 0.16 -15.06
N SER A 369 1.14 -0.38 -16.12
CA SER A 369 -0.19 0.03 -16.57
C SER A 369 -0.87 -1.09 -17.34
N HIS A 370 -2.18 -1.16 -17.20
CA HIS A 370 -3.05 -2.03 -17.99
C HIS A 370 -3.66 -1.33 -19.22
N LEU A 371 -3.38 -0.04 -19.40
CA LEU A 371 -3.96 0.76 -20.47
C LEU A 371 -3.48 0.33 -21.88
N TYR A 372 -4.36 0.52 -22.83
CA TYR A 372 -4.10 0.51 -24.26
C TYR A 372 -5.13 1.40 -24.97
N THR A 373 -4.83 1.86 -26.17
CA THR A 373 -5.77 2.67 -26.99
C THR A 373 -7.01 1.84 -27.28
N GLY A 374 -8.18 2.39 -26.97
CA GLY A 374 -9.48 1.72 -27.08
C GLY A 374 -9.95 1.02 -25.79
N TYR A 375 -9.14 1.02 -24.73
CA TYR A 375 -9.58 0.48 -23.43
C TYR A 375 -10.65 1.38 -22.79
N GLU A 376 -11.68 0.77 -22.24
CA GLU A 376 -12.74 1.46 -21.50
C GLU A 376 -12.45 1.36 -19.99
N VAL A 377 -12.17 2.49 -19.34
CA VAL A 377 -12.02 2.58 -17.89
C VAL A 377 -13.40 2.47 -17.22
N PRO A 378 -13.69 1.40 -16.48
CA PRO A 378 -15.00 1.19 -15.88
C PRO A 378 -15.19 2.05 -14.63
N PRO A 379 -16.45 2.41 -14.27
CA PRO A 379 -16.74 3.23 -13.09
C PRO A 379 -16.83 2.45 -11.77
N TYR A 380 -16.53 1.16 -11.76
CA TYR A 380 -16.80 0.26 -10.62
C TYR A 380 -15.62 0.10 -9.66
N TYR A 381 -14.42 0.51 -10.06
CA TYR A 381 -13.17 0.21 -9.36
C TYR A 381 -12.36 1.46 -9.08
N ASP A 382 -11.26 1.30 -8.34
CA ASP A 382 -10.30 2.38 -8.10
C ASP A 382 -9.85 3.07 -9.40
N SER A 383 -9.65 4.38 -9.32
CA SER A 383 -9.32 5.21 -10.48
C SER A 383 -7.88 5.08 -10.98
N MET A 384 -7.00 4.37 -10.27
CA MET A 384 -5.60 4.22 -10.68
C MET A 384 -5.46 3.38 -11.94
N ILE A 385 -4.88 3.97 -12.98
CA ILE A 385 -4.74 3.36 -14.31
C ILE A 385 -3.29 3.10 -14.72
N ALA A 386 -2.34 3.78 -14.09
CA ALA A 386 -0.93 3.59 -14.34
C ALA A 386 -0.09 4.05 -13.13
N LYS A 387 1.14 3.52 -13.06
CA LYS A 387 2.24 4.03 -12.26
C LYS A 387 3.38 4.36 -13.20
N VAL A 388 3.93 5.55 -13.10
CA VAL A 388 5.15 5.96 -13.81
C VAL A 388 6.26 6.01 -12.79
N ILE A 389 7.34 5.28 -13.01
CA ILE A 389 8.49 5.21 -12.12
C ILE A 389 9.72 5.74 -12.86
N ALA A 390 10.40 6.70 -12.26
CA ALA A 390 11.65 7.25 -12.76
C ALA A 390 12.78 6.94 -11.79
N HIS A 391 13.84 6.29 -12.27
CA HIS A 391 15.05 5.98 -11.51
C HIS A 391 16.27 6.69 -12.10
N ALA A 392 17.10 7.29 -11.26
CA ALA A 392 18.36 7.92 -11.64
C ALA A 392 19.41 7.83 -10.53
N ASN A 393 20.65 8.21 -10.82
CA ASN A 393 21.75 8.15 -9.86
C ASN A 393 21.61 9.12 -8.66
N THR A 394 20.83 10.18 -8.84
CA THR A 394 20.54 11.17 -7.78
C THR A 394 19.04 11.51 -7.77
N ARG A 395 18.53 11.98 -6.63
CA ARG A 395 17.15 12.42 -6.49
C ARG A 395 16.79 13.53 -7.48
N GLU A 396 17.64 14.54 -7.61
CA GLU A 396 17.43 15.63 -8.56
C GLU A 396 17.29 15.12 -10.00
N SER A 397 18.16 14.19 -10.39
CA SER A 397 18.09 13.56 -11.72
C SER A 397 16.83 12.71 -11.87
N ALA A 398 16.34 12.04 -10.80
CA ALA A 398 15.09 11.28 -10.83
C ALA A 398 13.88 12.21 -11.00
N ILE A 399 13.83 13.35 -10.28
CA ILE A 399 12.80 14.39 -10.44
C ILE A 399 12.78 14.91 -11.88
N ASN A 400 13.95 15.28 -12.42
CA ASN A 400 14.03 15.77 -13.80
C ASN A 400 13.59 14.72 -14.82
N ARG A 401 13.96 13.45 -14.61
CA ARG A 401 13.54 12.33 -15.45
C ARG A 401 12.03 12.09 -15.37
N MET A 402 11.43 12.17 -14.18
CA MET A 402 9.98 12.07 -14.00
C MET A 402 9.25 13.19 -14.74
N ARG A 403 9.74 14.43 -14.65
CA ARG A 403 9.15 15.58 -15.40
C ARG A 403 9.14 15.32 -16.90
N VAL A 404 10.24 14.83 -17.46
CA VAL A 404 10.32 14.48 -18.89
C VAL A 404 9.32 13.39 -19.22
N ALA A 405 9.28 12.31 -18.43
CA ALA A 405 8.37 11.19 -18.64
C ALA A 405 6.88 11.62 -18.59
N LEU A 406 6.51 12.41 -17.58
CA LEU A 406 5.13 12.92 -17.47
C LEU A 406 4.76 13.87 -18.63
N SER A 407 5.73 14.66 -19.14
CA SER A 407 5.51 15.54 -20.30
C SER A 407 5.35 14.77 -21.60
N GLU A 408 6.06 13.65 -21.77
CA GLU A 408 5.96 12.77 -22.94
C GLU A 408 4.67 11.95 -22.94
N MET A 409 4.16 11.58 -21.75
CA MET A 409 2.98 10.73 -21.60
C MET A 409 1.72 11.40 -22.19
N VAL A 410 1.02 10.66 -23.06
CA VAL A 410 -0.27 11.11 -23.60
C VAL A 410 -1.38 10.14 -23.19
N ILE A 411 -2.45 10.71 -22.60
CA ILE A 411 -3.70 10.00 -22.29
C ILE A 411 -4.84 10.89 -22.76
N GLU A 412 -5.63 10.42 -23.74
CA GLU A 412 -6.79 11.14 -24.27
C GLU A 412 -8.07 10.31 -24.07
N GLY A 413 -9.21 11.00 -24.07
CA GLY A 413 -10.53 10.40 -23.91
C GLY A 413 -11.05 10.39 -22.48
N ILE A 414 -10.16 10.51 -21.50
CA ILE A 414 -10.48 10.61 -20.06
C ILE A 414 -9.66 11.72 -19.41
N LYS A 415 -10.11 12.20 -18.24
CA LYS A 415 -9.31 13.11 -17.43
C LYS A 415 -8.39 12.32 -16.50
N THR A 416 -7.21 12.88 -16.21
CA THR A 416 -6.24 12.28 -15.30
C THR A 416 -5.60 13.32 -14.39
N ASN A 417 -5.00 12.87 -13.29
CA ASN A 417 -4.22 13.71 -12.38
C ASN A 417 -2.78 13.98 -12.87
N LYS A 418 -2.46 13.69 -14.14
CA LYS A 418 -1.12 13.89 -14.72
C LYS A 418 -0.57 15.30 -14.49
N ASP A 419 -1.39 16.31 -14.72
CA ASP A 419 -0.97 17.72 -14.60
C ASP A 419 -0.64 18.09 -13.15
N LEU A 420 -1.37 17.53 -12.17
CA LEU A 420 -1.03 17.66 -10.75
C LEU A 420 0.35 17.04 -10.44
N GLN A 421 0.66 15.87 -11.01
CA GLN A 421 1.97 15.24 -10.83
C GLN A 421 3.10 16.10 -11.41
N ILE A 422 2.89 16.71 -12.59
CA ILE A 422 3.84 17.66 -13.20
C ILE A 422 4.04 18.88 -12.29
N GLU A 423 2.97 19.42 -11.73
CA GLU A 423 3.03 20.54 -10.79
C GLU A 423 3.85 20.18 -9.55
N ILE A 424 3.59 19.02 -8.90
CA ILE A 424 4.35 18.56 -7.73
C ILE A 424 5.83 18.47 -8.03
N MET A 425 6.21 17.94 -9.21
CA MET A 425 7.62 17.86 -9.64
C MET A 425 8.29 19.24 -9.82
N GLN A 426 7.56 20.33 -9.80
CA GLN A 426 8.09 21.70 -9.92
C GLN A 426 8.13 22.44 -8.58
N HIS A 427 7.57 21.86 -7.51
CA HIS A 427 7.49 22.51 -6.22
C HIS A 427 8.85 22.55 -5.52
N ASP A 428 9.29 23.73 -5.14
CA ASP A 428 10.52 23.94 -4.35
C ASP A 428 10.53 23.13 -3.05
N ALA A 429 9.39 23.01 -2.37
CA ALA A 429 9.29 22.24 -1.13
C ALA A 429 9.58 20.76 -1.38
N PHE A 430 9.03 20.19 -2.47
CA PHE A 430 9.32 18.81 -2.87
C PHE A 430 10.80 18.62 -3.21
N HIS A 431 11.38 19.53 -4.01
CA HIS A 431 12.81 19.50 -4.35
C HIS A 431 13.70 19.53 -3.11
N ARG A 432 13.34 20.32 -2.10
CA ARG A 432 14.09 20.41 -0.83
C ARG A 432 13.78 19.34 0.18
N GLY A 433 12.82 18.44 -0.12
CA GLY A 433 12.36 17.41 0.81
C GLY A 433 11.66 17.96 2.07
N LYS A 434 10.98 19.07 1.92
CA LYS A 434 10.21 19.73 2.98
C LYS A 434 8.70 19.51 2.77
N THR A 435 8.32 18.26 2.63
CA THR A 435 6.93 17.83 2.46
C THR A 435 6.57 16.87 3.60
N ASP A 436 5.37 17.00 4.10
CA ASP A 436 4.75 16.15 5.11
C ASP A 436 3.40 15.61 4.59
N THR A 437 2.71 14.82 5.38
CA THR A 437 1.45 14.19 4.97
C THR A 437 0.32 15.19 4.69
N ASN A 438 0.40 16.40 5.21
CA ASN A 438 -0.60 17.46 5.05
C ASN A 438 -0.22 18.46 3.95
N TYR A 439 0.98 18.31 3.35
CA TYR A 439 1.55 19.30 2.44
C TYR A 439 0.63 19.61 1.25
N LEU A 440 0.10 18.56 0.62
CA LEU A 440 -0.70 18.73 -0.60
C LEU A 440 -2.07 19.32 -0.30
N GLU A 441 -2.73 18.88 0.76
CA GLU A 441 -4.02 19.42 1.20
C GLU A 441 -3.91 20.89 1.57
N ASN A 442 -2.90 21.26 2.36
CA ASN A 442 -2.62 22.66 2.71
C ASN A 442 -2.38 23.53 1.46
N ARG A 443 -1.67 22.98 0.45
CA ARG A 443 -1.38 23.71 -0.79
C ARG A 443 -2.61 23.86 -1.68
N LEU A 444 -3.43 22.84 -1.78
CA LEU A 444 -4.66 22.86 -2.59
C LEU A 444 -5.81 23.61 -1.90
N GLY A 445 -5.67 23.93 -0.60
CA GLY A 445 -6.71 24.58 0.19
C GLY A 445 -7.90 23.67 0.50
N LEU A 446 -7.63 22.38 0.67
CA LEU A 446 -8.62 21.35 0.99
C LEU A 446 -8.78 21.16 2.50
#